data_dc99dbd534a1dc13203e4006a3de32ff
#
_entry.id   dc99dbd534a1dc13203e4006a3de32ff
#
_cell.length_a   1.000
_cell.length_b   1.000
_cell.length_c   1.000
_cell.angle_alpha   90.00
_cell.angle_beta   90.00
_cell.angle_gamma   90.00
#
_symmetry.space_group_name_H-M   'P 1'
#
loop_
_entity.id
_entity.type
_entity.pdbx_description
1 polymer ?
#
loop_
_entity_poly.entity_id
_entity_poly.type
_entity_poly.pdbx_seq_one_letter_code
_entity_poly.pdbx_strand_id
1 'polypeptide(L)'
;MNIVKIKDKTFKTSIPEEEILKKVKAVADKINADMADKNPLLLAVLNGSFVFAADLMRMINIPCEISFVKLASYQGTTSTGTVKEVIGINEDISGRTVIIVEDIVESGLTMKRMIESLGTRNPESIHICTLLLKPERLKVPLDIEYVAMEIPNDFILGYGLDYDQQGRNLRDIYTLVED
;
A
#
# COMPACT_ATOMS: atom_id res chain seq x y z
N MET A 1 9.52 -17.90 -16.47
CA MET A 1 10.16 -17.18 -15.36
C MET A 1 11.07 -16.13 -15.99
N ASN A 2 10.73 -14.86 -15.85
CA ASN A 2 11.47 -13.77 -16.48
C ASN A 2 12.54 -13.25 -15.50
N ILE A 3 13.71 -12.91 -16.04
CA ILE A 3 14.81 -12.30 -15.29
C ILE A 3 14.97 -10.87 -15.81
N VAL A 4 15.09 -9.92 -14.91
CA VAL A 4 15.35 -8.53 -15.23
C VAL A 4 16.55 -8.02 -14.43
N LYS A 5 17.34 -7.15 -15.04
CA LYS A 5 18.42 -6.45 -14.36
C LYS A 5 18.01 -5.00 -14.17
N ILE A 6 18.00 -4.56 -12.91
CA ILE A 6 17.75 -3.17 -12.53
C ILE A 6 19.01 -2.66 -11.84
N LYS A 7 19.68 -1.71 -12.50
CA LYS A 7 20.98 -1.18 -12.06
C LYS A 7 22.02 -2.28 -11.84
N ASP A 8 22.46 -2.47 -10.62
CA ASP A 8 23.47 -3.42 -10.19
C ASP A 8 22.91 -4.79 -9.74
N LYS A 9 21.57 -4.93 -9.67
CA LYS A 9 20.91 -6.13 -9.12
C LYS A 9 20.10 -6.88 -10.16
N THR A 10 20.05 -8.19 -9.98
CA THR A 10 19.27 -9.11 -10.81
C THR A 10 18.05 -9.62 -10.04
N PHE A 11 16.93 -9.65 -10.71
CA PHE A 11 15.63 -10.05 -10.13
C PHE A 11 14.97 -11.10 -11.02
N LYS A 12 14.22 -12.01 -10.41
CA LYS A 12 13.41 -13.02 -11.10
C LYS A 12 11.94 -12.85 -10.76
N THR A 13 11.04 -13.12 -11.72
CA THR A 13 9.60 -13.14 -11.47
C THR A 13 9.27 -14.07 -10.32
N SER A 14 8.59 -13.57 -9.30
CA SER A 14 8.09 -14.35 -8.17
C SER A 14 6.57 -14.42 -8.15
N ILE A 15 5.87 -13.33 -8.47
CA ILE A 15 4.41 -13.29 -8.52
C ILE A 15 3.99 -12.69 -9.86
N PRO A 16 3.39 -13.48 -10.76
CA PRO A 16 2.91 -12.98 -12.06
C PRO A 16 1.73 -12.02 -11.91
N GLU A 17 1.58 -11.08 -12.84
CA GLU A 17 0.48 -10.11 -12.89
C GLU A 17 -0.90 -10.77 -12.76
N GLU A 18 -1.10 -11.90 -13.42
CA GLU A 18 -2.37 -12.62 -13.36
C GLU A 18 -2.74 -13.06 -11.94
N GLU A 19 -1.76 -13.52 -11.17
CA GLU A 19 -1.95 -13.89 -9.76
C GLU A 19 -2.21 -12.65 -8.91
N ILE A 20 -1.46 -11.58 -9.12
CA ILE A 20 -1.67 -10.30 -8.44
C ILE A 20 -3.11 -9.83 -8.64
N LEU A 21 -3.58 -9.77 -9.89
CA LEU A 21 -4.92 -9.30 -10.22
C LEU A 21 -6.03 -10.16 -9.61
N LYS A 22 -5.85 -11.48 -9.50
CA LYS A 22 -6.79 -12.35 -8.78
C LYS A 22 -6.89 -11.98 -7.30
N LYS A 23 -5.76 -11.68 -6.66
CA LYS A 23 -5.71 -11.28 -5.25
C LYS A 23 -6.31 -9.89 -5.03
N VAL A 24 -6.01 -8.95 -5.92
CA VAL A 24 -6.62 -7.61 -5.90
C VAL A 24 -8.14 -7.70 -6.07
N LYS A 25 -8.63 -8.56 -6.97
CA LYS A 25 -10.07 -8.81 -7.15
C LYS A 25 -10.73 -9.33 -5.87
N ALA A 26 -10.10 -10.29 -5.19
CA ALA A 26 -10.63 -10.83 -3.95
C ALA A 26 -10.74 -9.77 -2.84
N VAL A 27 -9.74 -8.88 -2.74
CA VAL A 27 -9.79 -7.75 -1.81
C VAL A 27 -10.87 -6.75 -2.19
N ALA A 28 -11.00 -6.42 -3.48
CA ALA A 28 -12.06 -5.53 -3.96
C ALA A 28 -13.45 -6.08 -3.66
N ASP A 29 -13.68 -7.39 -3.85
CA ASP A 29 -14.95 -8.03 -3.55
C ASP A 29 -15.29 -7.95 -2.06
N LYS A 30 -14.30 -8.12 -1.18
CA LYS A 30 -14.47 -7.96 0.26
C LYS A 30 -14.83 -6.50 0.61
N ILE A 31 -14.13 -5.52 0.04
CA ILE A 31 -14.44 -4.10 0.24
C ILE A 31 -15.87 -3.78 -0.26
N ASN A 32 -16.25 -4.28 -1.44
CA ASN A 32 -17.60 -4.09 -1.98
C ASN A 32 -18.69 -4.61 -1.03
N ALA A 33 -18.45 -5.76 -0.40
CA ALA A 33 -19.39 -6.34 0.55
C ALA A 33 -19.43 -5.57 1.88
N ASP A 34 -18.27 -5.24 2.45
CA ASP A 34 -18.16 -4.64 3.78
C ASP A 34 -18.55 -3.16 3.80
N MET A 35 -18.38 -2.47 2.65
CA MET A 35 -18.49 -1.01 2.53
C MET A 35 -19.66 -0.55 1.65
N ALA A 36 -20.64 -1.41 1.38
CA ALA A 36 -21.72 -1.15 0.41
C ALA A 36 -22.42 0.20 0.58
N ASP A 37 -22.71 0.60 1.84
CA ASP A 37 -23.43 1.83 2.15
C ASP A 37 -22.53 2.93 2.78
N LYS A 38 -21.21 2.79 2.71
CA LYS A 38 -20.27 3.66 3.42
C LYS A 38 -19.69 4.80 2.60
N ASN A 39 -19.72 4.71 1.26
CA ASN A 39 -19.03 5.66 0.36
C ASN A 39 -17.59 5.95 0.83
N PRO A 40 -16.71 4.93 0.91
CA PRO A 40 -15.40 5.10 1.50
C PRO A 40 -14.50 6.03 0.68
N LEU A 41 -13.65 6.78 1.38
CA LEU A 41 -12.51 7.47 0.78
C LEU A 41 -11.30 6.54 0.80
N LEU A 42 -10.84 6.12 -0.37
CA LEU A 42 -9.57 5.43 -0.53
C LEU A 42 -8.44 6.46 -0.48
N LEU A 43 -7.51 6.29 0.44
CA LEU A 43 -6.36 7.16 0.61
C LEU A 43 -5.09 6.42 0.24
N ALA A 44 -4.63 6.61 -0.99
CA ALA A 44 -3.47 5.88 -1.52
C ALA A 44 -2.15 6.56 -1.15
N VAL A 45 -1.22 5.77 -0.64
CA VAL A 45 0.10 6.23 -0.19
C VAL A 45 1.10 6.16 -1.34
N LEU A 46 1.50 7.31 -1.85
CA LEU A 46 2.45 7.43 -2.96
C LEU A 46 3.90 7.27 -2.46
N ASN A 47 4.81 6.79 -3.32
CA ASN A 47 4.62 6.50 -4.76
C ASN A 47 4.18 5.04 -5.02
N GLY A 48 4.58 4.07 -4.21
CA GLY A 48 4.52 2.64 -4.52
C GLY A 48 3.12 2.08 -4.75
N SER A 49 2.09 2.68 -4.14
CA SER A 49 0.72 2.17 -4.22
C SER A 49 -0.03 2.53 -5.50
N PHE A 50 0.53 3.34 -6.41
CA PHE A 50 -0.23 3.91 -7.53
C PHE A 50 -0.82 2.86 -8.48
N VAL A 51 -0.08 1.79 -8.79
CA VAL A 51 -0.56 0.71 -9.65
C VAL A 51 -1.66 -0.09 -8.94
N PHE A 52 -1.39 -0.51 -7.70
CA PHE A 52 -2.36 -1.23 -6.89
C PHE A 52 -3.65 -0.44 -6.69
N ALA A 53 -3.52 0.85 -6.33
CA ALA A 53 -4.68 1.72 -6.13
C ALA A 53 -5.54 1.86 -7.40
N ALA A 54 -4.90 1.99 -8.56
CA ALA A 54 -5.61 2.07 -9.84
C ALA A 54 -6.37 0.79 -10.17
N ASP A 55 -5.75 -0.38 -10.03
CA ASP A 55 -6.41 -1.65 -10.31
C ASP A 55 -7.50 -1.96 -9.27
N LEU A 56 -7.24 -1.71 -8.00
CA LEU A 56 -8.22 -1.86 -6.92
C LEU A 56 -9.47 -1.00 -7.19
N MET A 57 -9.26 0.30 -7.49
CA MET A 57 -10.34 1.25 -7.76
C MET A 57 -11.24 0.81 -8.91
N ARG A 58 -10.66 0.24 -9.97
CA ARG A 58 -11.40 -0.26 -11.13
C ARG A 58 -12.22 -1.52 -10.84
N MET A 59 -11.92 -2.24 -9.77
CA MET A 59 -12.64 -3.45 -9.32
C MET A 59 -13.66 -3.18 -8.22
N ILE A 60 -13.64 -1.99 -7.62
CA ILE A 60 -14.67 -1.55 -6.67
C ILE A 60 -15.90 -1.11 -7.45
N ASN A 61 -17.08 -1.62 -7.09
CA ASN A 61 -18.35 -1.38 -7.77
C ASN A 61 -19.38 -0.64 -6.92
N ILE A 62 -18.97 -0.12 -5.77
CA ILE A 62 -19.76 0.75 -4.89
C ILE A 62 -19.32 2.21 -5.07
N PRO A 63 -20.16 3.19 -4.71
CA PRO A 63 -19.74 4.58 -4.63
C PRO A 63 -18.51 4.74 -3.72
N CYS A 64 -17.45 5.34 -4.22
CA CYS A 64 -16.23 5.59 -3.48
C CYS A 64 -15.45 6.76 -4.07
N GLU A 65 -14.56 7.33 -3.29
CA GLU A 65 -13.66 8.40 -3.71
C GLU A 65 -12.21 7.96 -3.53
N ILE A 66 -11.28 8.61 -4.22
CA ILE A 66 -9.84 8.37 -4.05
C ILE A 66 -9.11 9.69 -3.88
N SER A 67 -8.19 9.72 -2.95
CA SER A 67 -7.21 10.78 -2.77
C SER A 67 -5.84 10.19 -2.50
N PHE A 68 -4.80 11.02 -2.52
CA PHE A 68 -3.42 10.59 -2.41
C PHE A 68 -2.70 11.33 -1.29
N VAL A 69 -1.82 10.62 -0.61
CA VAL A 69 -0.91 11.17 0.37
C VAL A 69 0.50 10.72 0.04
N LYS A 70 1.48 11.59 0.26
CA LYS A 70 2.90 11.24 0.14
C LYS A 70 3.60 11.61 1.42
N LEU A 71 4.22 10.62 2.05
CA LEU A 71 5.00 10.78 3.26
C LEU A 71 6.49 10.87 2.92
N ALA A 72 7.20 11.84 3.51
CA ALA A 72 8.66 11.87 3.44
C ALA A 72 9.22 11.07 4.61
N SER A 73 10.04 10.06 4.31
CA SER A 73 10.93 9.48 5.29
C SER A 73 12.11 10.42 5.51
N TYR A 74 12.22 11.01 6.70
CA TYR A 74 13.43 11.77 7.06
C TYR A 74 14.56 10.77 7.35
N GLN A 75 15.53 10.70 6.44
CA GLN A 75 16.88 10.19 6.72
C GLN A 75 17.71 11.35 7.25
N GLY A 76 17.59 11.68 8.52
CA GLY A 76 18.37 12.72 9.16
C GLY A 76 18.73 12.32 10.58
N THR A 77 19.94 12.66 11.00
CA THR A 77 20.59 12.28 12.26
C THR A 77 19.96 12.84 13.56
N THR A 78 18.79 13.48 13.45
CA THR A 78 17.99 13.92 14.60
C THR A 78 16.54 13.55 14.35
N SER A 79 16.17 12.34 14.76
CA SER A 79 14.79 11.84 14.65
C SER A 79 13.91 12.52 15.69
N THR A 80 13.23 13.59 15.30
CA THR A 80 12.07 14.13 16.07
C THR A 80 10.81 13.28 15.88
N GLY A 81 10.90 12.14 15.23
CA GLY A 81 9.79 11.19 15.08
C GLY A 81 8.61 11.67 14.20
N THR A 82 8.69 12.86 13.62
CA THR A 82 7.61 13.43 12.81
C THR A 82 7.72 12.97 11.36
N VAL A 83 6.71 12.23 10.88
CA VAL A 83 6.54 11.98 9.45
C VAL A 83 6.00 13.27 8.82
N LYS A 84 6.76 13.88 7.91
CA LYS A 84 6.29 15.08 7.21
C LYS A 84 5.48 14.64 5.99
N GLU A 85 4.23 15.09 5.92
CA GLU A 85 3.43 14.96 4.71
C GLU A 85 4.02 15.91 3.63
N VAL A 86 4.41 15.34 2.48
CA VAL A 86 4.87 16.10 1.30
C VAL A 86 3.67 16.46 0.42
N ILE A 87 2.71 15.53 0.34
CA ILE A 87 1.38 15.75 -0.22
C ILE A 87 0.41 15.37 0.88
N GLY A 88 -0.31 16.34 1.40
CA GLY A 88 -1.28 16.15 2.48
C GLY A 88 -2.69 15.93 1.95
N ILE A 89 -3.57 15.52 2.85
CA ILE A 89 -4.99 15.34 2.57
C ILE A 89 -5.67 16.70 2.68
N ASN A 90 -6.29 17.14 1.58
CA ASN A 90 -7.06 18.38 1.53
C ASN A 90 -8.55 18.16 1.84
N GLU A 91 -9.02 16.93 1.71
CA GLU A 91 -10.40 16.56 1.95
C GLU A 91 -10.75 16.62 3.44
N ASP A 92 -11.98 17.03 3.75
CA ASP A 92 -12.54 16.85 5.07
C ASP A 92 -12.94 15.38 5.26
N ILE A 93 -12.30 14.70 6.19
CA ILE A 93 -12.54 13.28 6.51
C ILE A 93 -13.42 13.10 7.75
N SER A 94 -13.90 14.19 8.37
CA SER A 94 -14.76 14.10 9.54
C SER A 94 -16.04 13.32 9.23
N GLY A 95 -16.32 12.29 10.04
CA GLY A 95 -17.47 11.40 9.85
C GLY A 95 -17.38 10.46 8.64
N ARG A 96 -16.24 10.38 7.95
CA ARG A 96 -16.05 9.53 6.77
C ARG A 96 -15.36 8.21 7.10
N THR A 97 -15.73 7.18 6.37
CA THR A 97 -14.99 5.93 6.34
C THR A 97 -13.77 6.09 5.42
N VAL A 98 -12.58 5.86 5.94
CA VAL A 98 -11.31 5.99 5.22
C VAL A 98 -10.66 4.61 5.09
N ILE A 99 -10.21 4.27 3.89
CA ILE A 99 -9.41 3.07 3.62
C ILE A 99 -8.03 3.52 3.15
N ILE A 100 -7.00 3.32 3.97
CA ILE A 100 -5.61 3.56 3.59
C ILE A 100 -5.19 2.46 2.62
N VAL A 101 -4.70 2.84 1.44
CA VAL A 101 -4.23 1.91 0.41
C VAL A 101 -2.71 1.98 0.32
N GLU A 102 -2.05 0.86 0.64
CA GLU A 102 -0.59 0.76 0.70
C GLU A 102 -0.09 -0.36 -0.22
N ASP A 103 1.09 -0.19 -0.79
CA ASP A 103 1.74 -1.22 -1.60
C ASP A 103 2.30 -2.36 -0.74
N ILE A 104 2.95 -2.02 0.35
CA ILE A 104 3.54 -3.00 1.27
C ILE A 104 3.56 -2.51 2.72
N VAL A 105 3.13 -3.36 3.63
CA VAL A 105 3.31 -3.16 5.06
C VAL A 105 4.42 -4.09 5.57
N GLU A 106 5.47 -3.49 6.10
CA GLU A 106 6.59 -4.20 6.71
C GLU A 106 6.61 -4.00 8.23
N SER A 107 7.21 -2.93 8.75
CA SER A 107 7.28 -2.69 10.19
C SER A 107 5.95 -2.27 10.83
N GLY A 108 5.04 -1.75 10.04
CA GLY A 108 3.77 -1.19 10.52
C GLY A 108 3.86 0.20 11.15
N LEU A 109 5.07 0.72 11.37
CA LEU A 109 5.26 2.01 12.06
C LEU A 109 4.67 3.18 11.29
N THR A 110 4.79 3.18 9.96
CA THR A 110 4.21 4.22 9.11
C THR A 110 2.69 4.21 9.19
N MET A 111 2.08 3.03 9.10
CA MET A 111 0.63 2.87 9.21
C MET A 111 0.11 3.31 10.58
N LYS A 112 0.79 2.91 11.66
CA LYS A 112 0.42 3.34 13.01
C LYS A 112 0.38 4.86 13.14
N ARG A 113 1.44 5.55 12.71
CA ARG A 113 1.50 7.02 12.74
C ARG A 113 0.43 7.67 11.88
N MET A 114 0.16 7.07 10.71
CA MET A 114 -0.85 7.57 9.81
C MET A 114 -2.26 7.46 10.42
N ILE A 115 -2.58 6.32 11.04
CA ILE A 115 -3.85 6.12 11.75
C ILE A 115 -3.99 7.13 12.90
N GLU A 116 -2.94 7.34 13.68
CA GLU A 116 -2.94 8.32 14.77
C GLU A 116 -3.19 9.75 14.25
N SER A 117 -2.52 10.13 13.16
CA SER A 117 -2.70 11.45 12.52
C SER A 117 -4.11 11.63 11.95
N LEU A 118 -4.61 10.65 11.22
CA LEU A 118 -5.97 10.71 10.65
C LEU A 118 -7.04 10.71 11.73
N GLY A 119 -6.83 9.98 12.82
CA GLY A 119 -7.76 9.91 13.95
C GLY A 119 -8.03 11.28 14.58
N THR A 120 -7.08 12.22 14.52
CA THR A 120 -7.28 13.60 15.03
C THR A 120 -8.29 14.41 14.23
N ARG A 121 -8.68 13.96 13.04
CA ARG A 121 -9.65 14.60 12.16
C ARG A 121 -11.06 14.01 12.27
N ASN A 122 -11.31 13.18 13.28
CA ASN A 122 -12.60 12.57 13.60
C ASN A 122 -13.28 11.79 12.46
N PRO A 123 -12.60 10.89 11.74
CA PRO A 123 -13.25 10.00 10.78
C PRO A 123 -14.25 9.07 11.48
N GLU A 124 -15.22 8.52 10.74
CA GLU A 124 -16.11 7.47 11.25
C GLU A 124 -15.31 6.19 11.56
N SER A 125 -14.44 5.82 10.63
CA SER A 125 -13.56 4.65 10.76
C SER A 125 -12.35 4.77 9.85
N ILE A 126 -11.27 4.06 10.21
CA ILE A 126 -10.05 3.96 9.42
C ILE A 126 -9.73 2.48 9.26
N HIS A 127 -9.55 2.05 8.02
CA HIS A 127 -9.19 0.69 7.63
C HIS A 127 -7.89 0.68 6.84
N ILE A 128 -7.19 -0.45 6.82
CA ILE A 128 -5.97 -0.62 6.04
C ILE A 128 -6.23 -1.66 4.95
N CYS A 129 -5.86 -1.30 3.73
CA CYS A 129 -5.82 -2.19 2.57
C CYS A 129 -4.39 -2.21 2.02
N THR A 130 -3.74 -3.36 2.06
CA THR A 130 -2.39 -3.50 1.53
C THR A 130 -2.30 -4.59 0.46
N LEU A 131 -1.52 -4.34 -0.58
CA LEU A 131 -1.21 -5.37 -1.57
C LEU A 131 -0.37 -6.48 -0.95
N LEU A 132 0.68 -6.09 -0.22
CA LEU A 132 1.64 -7.01 0.37
C LEU A 132 1.79 -6.77 1.88
N LEU A 133 1.88 -7.86 2.62
CA LEU A 133 2.20 -7.84 4.04
C LEU A 133 3.39 -8.77 4.29
N LYS A 134 4.37 -8.29 5.06
CA LYS A 134 5.45 -9.10 5.62
C LYS A 134 5.20 -9.34 7.11
N PRO A 135 4.48 -10.41 7.50
CA PRO A 135 4.07 -10.60 8.90
C PRO A 135 5.24 -10.66 9.88
N GLU A 136 6.35 -11.29 9.46
CA GLU A 136 7.55 -11.44 10.30
C GLU A 136 8.29 -10.11 10.56
N ARG A 137 7.99 -9.06 9.79
CA ARG A 137 8.61 -7.74 9.93
C ARG A 137 7.82 -6.79 10.81
N LEU A 138 6.59 -7.11 11.17
CA LEU A 138 5.76 -6.26 12.01
C LEU A 138 6.41 -6.02 13.38
N LYS A 139 6.53 -4.75 13.74
CA LYS A 139 7.08 -4.30 15.02
C LYS A 139 6.02 -3.74 15.96
N VAL A 140 4.84 -3.50 15.45
CA VAL A 140 3.69 -2.96 16.20
C VAL A 140 2.45 -3.74 15.84
N PRO A 141 1.52 -3.92 16.79
CA PRO A 141 0.23 -4.52 16.49
C PRO A 141 -0.56 -3.60 15.54
N LEU A 142 -1.04 -4.15 14.45
CA LEU A 142 -1.93 -3.49 13.49
C LEU A 142 -3.06 -4.44 13.14
N ASP A 143 -4.26 -3.91 13.10
CA ASP A 143 -5.40 -4.57 12.48
C ASP A 143 -5.44 -4.17 11.01
N ILE A 144 -5.17 -5.14 10.13
CA ILE A 144 -5.13 -4.92 8.68
C ILE A 144 -6.26 -5.75 8.07
N GLU A 145 -7.38 -5.11 7.78
CA GLU A 145 -8.61 -5.80 7.37
C GLU A 145 -8.52 -6.39 5.96
N TYR A 146 -7.77 -5.72 5.08
CA TYR A 146 -7.69 -6.08 3.66
C TYR A 146 -6.24 -6.34 3.26
N VAL A 147 -5.85 -7.60 3.22
CA VAL A 147 -4.52 -8.04 2.77
C VAL A 147 -4.67 -8.85 1.50
N ALA A 148 -4.06 -8.42 0.40
CA ALA A 148 -4.11 -9.20 -0.83
C ALA A 148 -3.18 -10.41 -0.75
N MET A 149 -1.94 -10.23 -0.29
CA MET A 149 -0.96 -11.32 -0.17
C MET A 149 -0.03 -11.12 1.02
N GLU A 150 0.26 -12.21 1.72
CA GLU A 150 1.37 -12.29 2.66
C GLU A 150 2.59 -12.83 1.93
N ILE A 151 3.76 -12.24 2.18
CA ILE A 151 5.01 -12.62 1.56
C ILE A 151 6.13 -12.77 2.60
N PRO A 152 7.17 -13.58 2.31
CA PRO A 152 8.36 -13.65 3.15
C PRO A 152 9.16 -12.34 3.12
N ASN A 153 10.22 -12.28 3.92
CA ASN A 153 11.08 -11.09 4.01
C ASN A 153 12.08 -10.96 2.84
N ASP A 154 11.61 -11.14 1.62
CA ASP A 154 12.44 -10.98 0.42
C ASP A 154 12.51 -9.51 -0.01
N PHE A 155 13.58 -9.15 -0.71
CA PHE A 155 13.67 -7.86 -1.40
C PHE A 155 12.98 -7.98 -2.76
N ILE A 156 11.95 -7.16 -2.98
CA ILE A 156 11.07 -7.25 -4.14
C ILE A 156 10.94 -5.92 -4.86
N LEU A 157 10.56 -5.97 -6.13
CA LEU A 157 10.17 -4.81 -6.93
C LEU A 157 9.13 -5.19 -7.99
N GLY A 158 8.60 -4.20 -8.68
CA GLY A 158 7.57 -4.35 -9.71
C GLY A 158 6.17 -4.05 -9.19
N TYR A 159 5.23 -3.93 -10.08
CA TYR A 159 3.83 -3.60 -9.78
C TYR A 159 3.68 -2.36 -8.88
N GLY A 160 4.46 -1.32 -9.16
CA GLY A 160 4.50 -0.08 -8.39
C GLY A 160 5.68 0.04 -7.44
N LEU A 161 6.22 -1.07 -6.93
CA LEU A 161 7.40 -1.08 -6.06
C LEU A 161 8.69 -0.83 -6.87
N ASP A 162 9.70 -0.27 -6.21
CA ASP A 162 10.94 0.14 -6.86
C ASP A 162 12.22 -0.37 -6.20
N TYR A 163 13.27 -0.31 -6.98
CA TYR A 163 14.64 -0.27 -6.52
C TYR A 163 15.30 1.00 -7.06
N ASP A 164 15.61 1.94 -6.17
CA ASP A 164 16.20 3.23 -6.47
C ASP A 164 15.48 3.95 -7.64
N GLN A 165 14.16 4.10 -7.50
CA GLN A 165 13.20 4.74 -8.41
C GLN A 165 12.94 4.00 -9.74
N GLN A 166 13.53 2.83 -9.96
CA GLN A 166 13.31 2.01 -11.16
C GLN A 166 12.54 0.72 -10.84
N GLY A 167 11.89 0.14 -11.87
CA GLY A 167 11.16 -1.11 -11.77
C GLY A 167 9.66 -0.99 -11.49
N ARG A 168 9.14 0.18 -11.13
CA ARG A 168 7.71 0.39 -10.83
C ARG A 168 6.77 0.04 -11.99
N ASN A 169 7.26 0.13 -13.23
CA ASN A 169 6.53 -0.15 -14.46
C ASN A 169 6.46 -1.63 -14.83
N LEU A 170 7.16 -2.49 -14.13
CA LEU A 170 7.09 -3.92 -14.37
C LEU A 170 5.71 -4.46 -13.93
N ARG A 171 5.16 -5.39 -14.73
CA ARG A 171 3.82 -5.92 -14.50
C ARG A 171 3.76 -6.93 -13.35
N ASP A 172 4.79 -7.79 -13.30
CA ASP A 172 4.94 -8.80 -12.25
C ASP A 172 5.63 -8.23 -11.01
N ILE A 173 5.57 -8.96 -9.91
CA ILE A 173 6.47 -8.77 -8.78
C ILE A 173 7.67 -9.69 -8.96
N TYR A 174 8.84 -9.13 -8.75
CA TYR A 174 10.14 -9.79 -8.90
C TYR A 174 10.86 -9.81 -7.56
N THR A 175 11.56 -10.89 -7.30
CA THR A 175 12.40 -11.06 -6.10
C THR A 175 13.87 -11.00 -6.48
N LEU A 176 14.68 -10.37 -5.65
CA LEU A 176 16.14 -10.32 -5.78
C LEU A 176 16.72 -11.72 -5.88
N VAL A 177 17.58 -11.92 -6.87
CA VAL A 177 18.41 -13.13 -6.96
C VAL A 177 19.66 -12.86 -6.13
N GLU A 178 19.84 -13.62 -5.05
CA GLU A 178 21.10 -13.59 -4.29
C GLU A 178 22.18 -14.28 -5.14
N ASP A 179 23.35 -13.62 -5.26
CA ASP A 179 24.54 -14.19 -5.94
C ASP A 179 25.17 -15.30 -5.12
#